data_4fe94ba32d1d33aea498d9907e42e879
#
_entry.id   4fe94ba32d1d33aea498d9907e42e879
#
_cell.length_a   1.000
_cell.length_b   1.000
_cell.length_c   1.000
_cell.angle_alpha   90.00
_cell.angle_beta   90.00
_cell.angle_gamma   90.00
#
_symmetry.space_group_name_H-M   'P 1'
#
loop_
_entity.id
_entity.type
_entity.pdbx_description
1 polymer ?
#
loop_
_entity_poly.entity_id
_entity_poly.type
_entity_poly.pdbx_seq_one_letter_code
_entity_poly.pdbx_strand_id
1 'polypeptide(L)'
;MTAADGADSLVVGEYQGGGRWRWLQTSPLGAPLARQLYENGGWRNDGFLPPNRTATALFTALMLRDNPAAFPQVSRDGDDYRFRGQRWLKDSARGDARELTTPAGHWRVKPLAP
;
A
#
# COMPACT_ATOMS: atom_id res chain seq x y z
N MET A 1 -0.10 10.84 -4.59
CA MET A 1 -0.28 10.34 -3.21
C MET A 1 0.36 11.30 -2.23
N THR A 2 -0.28 11.51 -1.08
CA THR A 2 0.22 12.39 -0.04
C THR A 2 0.31 11.60 1.27
N ALA A 3 1.49 11.59 1.88
CA ALA A 3 1.70 10.98 3.19
C ALA A 3 1.21 11.90 4.32
N ALA A 4 1.11 11.38 5.56
CA ALA A 4 0.64 12.14 6.72
C ALA A 4 1.50 13.36 7.03
N ASP A 5 2.78 13.34 6.67
CA ASP A 5 3.71 14.47 6.85
C ASP A 5 3.59 15.51 5.73
N GLY A 6 2.67 15.33 4.80
CA GLY A 6 2.46 16.24 3.67
C GLY A 6 3.36 15.98 2.47
N ALA A 7 4.25 15.01 2.54
CA ALA A 7 5.11 14.69 1.41
C ALA A 7 4.34 13.93 0.33
N ASP A 8 4.51 14.33 -0.93
CA ASP A 8 3.92 13.65 -2.07
C ASP A 8 4.84 12.58 -2.60
N SER A 9 4.25 11.53 -3.13
CA SER A 9 4.98 10.48 -3.82
C SER A 9 4.11 9.82 -4.87
N LEU A 10 4.74 9.08 -5.78
CA LEU A 10 4.06 8.25 -6.75
C LEU A 10 4.23 6.79 -6.34
N VAL A 11 3.15 6.00 -6.49
CA VAL A 11 3.19 4.58 -6.18
C VAL A 11 2.65 3.81 -7.38
N VAL A 12 3.38 2.77 -7.77
CA VAL A 12 2.99 1.87 -8.85
C VAL A 12 3.02 0.45 -8.33
N GLY A 13 1.92 -0.27 -8.52
CA GLY A 13 1.85 -1.71 -8.28
C GLY A 13 1.71 -2.41 -9.62
N GLU A 14 2.49 -3.46 -9.84
CA GLU A 14 2.53 -4.20 -11.09
C GLU A 14 2.45 -5.69 -10.83
N TYR A 15 1.43 -6.34 -11.40
CA TYR A 15 1.30 -7.78 -11.30
C TYR A 15 2.30 -8.45 -12.24
N GLN A 16 3.11 -9.37 -11.69
CA GLN A 16 4.18 -10.07 -12.41
C GLN A 16 3.78 -11.47 -12.86
N GLY A 17 2.54 -11.90 -12.57
CA GLY A 17 2.11 -13.27 -12.78
C GLY A 17 2.49 -14.19 -11.62
N GLY A 18 1.81 -15.35 -11.52
CA GLY A 18 2.12 -16.34 -10.48
C GLY A 18 1.89 -15.86 -9.05
N GLY A 19 1.01 -14.89 -8.85
CA GLY A 19 0.75 -14.34 -7.51
C GLY A 19 1.81 -13.36 -7.02
N ARG A 20 2.70 -12.92 -7.89
CA ARG A 20 3.76 -11.97 -7.53
C ARG A 20 3.39 -10.56 -7.94
N TRP A 21 3.70 -9.61 -7.05
CA TRP A 21 3.49 -8.18 -7.27
C TRP A 21 4.78 -7.42 -7.00
N ARG A 22 5.07 -6.45 -7.87
CA ARG A 22 6.15 -5.49 -7.63
C ARG A 22 5.53 -4.14 -7.31
N TRP A 23 6.02 -3.51 -6.23
CA TRP A 23 5.56 -2.21 -5.79
C TRP A 23 6.73 -1.24 -5.73
N LEU A 24 6.51 -0.04 -6.24
CA LEU A 24 7.51 1.01 -6.30
C LEU A 24 6.90 2.30 -5.78
N GLN A 25 7.63 2.98 -4.91
CA GLN A 25 7.30 4.33 -4.47
C GLN A 25 8.45 5.25 -4.83
N THR A 26 8.14 6.39 -5.49
CA THR A 26 9.15 7.37 -5.88
C THR A 26 8.73 8.75 -5.39
N SER A 27 9.73 9.63 -5.19
CA SER A 27 9.47 11.05 -4.98
C SER A 27 8.91 11.68 -6.25
N PRO A 28 8.33 12.91 -6.18
CA PRO A 28 7.86 13.60 -7.37
C PRO A 28 8.93 13.81 -8.43
N LEU A 29 10.21 13.86 -8.03
CA LEU A 29 11.34 14.03 -8.95
C LEU A 29 11.87 12.70 -9.47
N GLY A 30 11.24 11.58 -9.12
CA GLY A 30 11.61 10.26 -9.62
C GLY A 30 12.65 9.52 -8.79
N ALA A 31 13.05 10.05 -7.62
CA ALA A 31 13.98 9.33 -6.75
C ALA A 31 13.26 8.12 -6.11
N PRO A 32 13.84 6.91 -6.17
CA PRO A 32 13.21 5.74 -5.56
C PRO A 32 13.24 5.84 -4.03
N LEU A 33 12.08 5.66 -3.41
CA LEU A 33 11.90 5.67 -1.96
C LEU A 33 11.75 4.26 -1.40
N ALA A 34 11.09 3.37 -2.13
CA ALA A 34 10.90 1.99 -1.74
C ALA A 34 10.63 1.15 -2.97
N ARG A 35 11.07 -0.09 -2.94
CA ARG A 35 10.89 -1.04 -4.01
C ARG A 35 10.80 -2.42 -3.41
N GLN A 36 9.65 -3.07 -3.56
CA GLN A 36 9.37 -4.31 -2.85
C GLN A 36 8.61 -5.28 -3.73
N LEU A 37 8.80 -6.56 -3.44
CA LEU A 37 8.08 -7.65 -4.05
C LEU A 37 7.19 -8.32 -3.02
N TYR A 38 5.97 -8.64 -3.42
CA TYR A 38 5.07 -9.48 -2.64
C TYR A 38 4.91 -10.82 -3.37
N GLU A 39 5.27 -11.91 -2.71
CA GLU A 39 5.11 -13.26 -3.24
C GLU A 39 5.05 -14.27 -2.11
N ASN A 40 4.29 -15.35 -2.30
CA ASN A 40 4.18 -16.44 -1.32
C ASN A 40 3.77 -15.96 0.07
N GLY A 41 2.91 -14.93 0.14
CA GLY A 41 2.40 -14.40 1.39
C GLY A 41 3.37 -13.49 2.14
N GLY A 42 4.46 -13.06 1.51
CA GLY A 42 5.45 -12.24 2.20
C GLY A 42 6.01 -11.11 1.34
N TRP A 43 6.56 -10.12 2.02
CA TRP A 43 7.22 -8.98 1.41
C TRP A 43 8.74 -9.14 1.48
N ARG A 44 9.44 -8.67 0.45
CA ARG A 44 10.89 -8.53 0.47
C ARG A 44 11.30 -7.31 -0.32
N ASN A 45 12.45 -6.72 0.02
CA ASN A 45 13.01 -5.64 -0.78
C ASN A 45 13.42 -6.14 -2.15
N ASP A 46 13.22 -5.29 -3.15
CA ASP A 46 13.66 -5.52 -4.52
C ASP A 46 14.80 -4.52 -4.81
N GLY A 47 16.02 -5.03 -4.90
CA GLY A 47 17.20 -4.22 -5.15
C GLY A 47 17.92 -3.78 -3.88
N PHE A 48 18.61 -2.64 -3.96
CA PHE A 48 19.55 -2.19 -2.94
C PHE A 48 18.98 -1.12 -1.99
N LEU A 49 17.70 -0.79 -2.12
CA LEU A 49 17.07 0.17 -1.22
C LEU A 49 16.95 -0.42 0.18
N PRO A 50 17.13 0.39 1.24
CA PRO A 50 16.95 -0.11 2.59
C PRO A 50 15.49 -0.48 2.85
N PRO A 51 15.23 -1.36 3.85
CA PRO A 51 13.87 -1.67 4.24
C PRO A 51 13.09 -0.41 4.62
N ASN A 52 11.81 -0.38 4.22
CA ASN A 52 10.93 0.75 4.48
C ASN A 52 9.57 0.21 4.95
N ARG A 53 9.39 0.12 6.25
CA ARG A 53 8.18 -0.46 6.85
C ARG A 53 6.94 0.39 6.58
N THR A 54 7.10 1.70 6.52
CA THR A 54 5.99 2.60 6.20
C THR A 54 5.50 2.34 4.78
N ALA A 55 6.42 2.18 3.83
CA ALA A 55 6.06 1.83 2.46
C ALA A 55 5.41 0.46 2.37
N THR A 56 5.91 -0.53 3.13
CA THR A 56 5.30 -1.86 3.15
C THR A 56 3.85 -1.80 3.62
N ALA A 57 3.58 -0.99 4.65
CA ALA A 57 2.20 -0.80 5.14
C ALA A 57 1.31 -0.16 4.07
N LEU A 58 1.81 0.84 3.36
CA LEU A 58 1.08 1.48 2.28
C LEU A 58 0.79 0.51 1.14
N PHE A 59 1.78 -0.25 0.70
CA PHE A 59 1.61 -1.25 -0.37
C PHE A 59 0.60 -2.32 0.03
N THR A 60 0.67 -2.79 1.28
CA THR A 60 -0.29 -3.76 1.80
C THR A 60 -1.71 -3.18 1.81
N ALA A 61 -1.87 -1.93 2.24
CA ALA A 61 -3.18 -1.27 2.25
C ALA A 61 -3.78 -1.17 0.84
N LEU A 62 -2.97 -0.82 -0.14
CA LEU A 62 -3.42 -0.73 -1.52
C LEU A 62 -3.78 -2.11 -2.09
N MET A 63 -3.01 -3.15 -1.75
CA MET A 63 -3.34 -4.51 -2.17
C MET A 63 -4.61 -5.03 -1.52
N LEU A 64 -4.83 -4.76 -0.23
CA LEU A 64 -6.06 -5.16 0.46
C LEU A 64 -7.29 -4.57 -0.22
N ARG A 65 -7.20 -3.33 -0.67
CA ARG A 65 -8.29 -2.67 -1.37
C ARG A 65 -8.54 -3.29 -2.74
N ASP A 66 -7.48 -3.49 -3.52
CA ASP A 66 -7.59 -3.84 -4.94
C ASP A 66 -7.56 -5.35 -5.19
N ASN A 67 -6.95 -6.12 -4.28
CA ASN A 67 -6.82 -7.57 -4.41
C ASN A 67 -6.93 -8.26 -3.05
N PRO A 68 -8.12 -8.21 -2.42
CA PRO A 68 -8.29 -8.80 -1.07
C PRO A 68 -8.04 -10.30 -1.02
N ALA A 69 -8.16 -11.00 -2.16
CA ALA A 69 -7.93 -12.45 -2.20
C ALA A 69 -6.48 -12.83 -1.86
N ALA A 70 -5.53 -11.88 -1.99
CA ALA A 70 -4.14 -12.13 -1.59
C ALA A 70 -3.96 -12.24 -0.08
N PHE A 71 -4.97 -11.84 0.71
CA PHE A 71 -4.91 -11.82 2.18
C PHE A 71 -6.16 -12.49 2.76
N PRO A 72 -6.29 -13.82 2.62
CA PRO A 72 -7.52 -14.52 3.03
C PRO A 72 -7.78 -14.46 4.54
N GLN A 73 -6.77 -14.18 5.36
CA GLN A 73 -6.91 -14.06 6.80
C GLN A 73 -7.39 -12.68 7.26
N VAL A 74 -7.55 -11.74 6.34
CA VAL A 74 -8.05 -10.40 6.65
C VAL A 74 -9.54 -10.34 6.33
N SER A 75 -10.34 -9.83 7.26
CA SER A 75 -11.77 -9.60 7.07
C SER A 75 -12.04 -8.11 6.90
N ARG A 76 -13.13 -7.80 6.19
CA ARG A 76 -13.57 -6.43 5.96
C ARG A 76 -14.90 -6.18 6.64
N ASP A 77 -15.01 -5.04 7.33
CA ASP A 77 -16.25 -4.57 7.94
C ASP A 77 -16.39 -3.07 7.66
N GLY A 78 -17.21 -2.72 6.65
CA GLY A 78 -17.32 -1.35 6.19
C GLY A 78 -15.99 -0.83 5.65
N ASP A 79 -15.48 0.24 6.26
CA ASP A 79 -14.19 0.83 5.90
C ASP A 79 -13.01 0.17 6.62
N ASP A 80 -13.27 -0.76 7.54
CA ASP A 80 -12.26 -1.38 8.36
C ASP A 80 -11.82 -2.73 7.80
N TYR A 81 -10.50 -2.94 7.75
CA TYR A 81 -9.91 -4.24 7.47
C TYR A 81 -9.27 -4.74 8.75
N ARG A 82 -9.68 -5.95 9.17
CA ARG A 82 -9.30 -6.52 10.46
C ARG A 82 -8.43 -7.75 10.27
N PHE A 83 -7.40 -7.83 11.11
CA PHE A 83 -6.52 -8.97 11.18
C PHE A 83 -6.44 -9.41 12.65
N ARG A 84 -6.74 -10.68 12.92
CA ARG A 84 -6.76 -11.24 14.29
C ARG A 84 -7.65 -10.44 15.24
N GLY A 85 -8.81 -10.01 14.75
CA GLY A 85 -9.78 -9.26 15.55
C GLY A 85 -9.48 -7.79 15.77
N GLN A 86 -8.36 -7.29 15.25
CA GLN A 86 -7.97 -5.89 15.37
C GLN A 86 -8.00 -5.19 14.04
N ARG A 87 -8.45 -3.92 14.04
CA ARG A 87 -8.39 -3.11 12.83
C ARG A 87 -6.94 -2.81 12.48
N TRP A 88 -6.54 -3.19 11.26
CA TRP A 88 -5.23 -2.85 10.74
C TRP A 88 -5.28 -1.70 9.76
N LEU A 89 -6.35 -1.61 8.98
CA LEU A 89 -6.52 -0.57 7.95
C LEU A 89 -7.91 0.04 8.06
N LYS A 90 -7.98 1.36 7.98
CA LYS A 90 -9.21 2.09 7.69
C LYS A 90 -9.05 2.75 6.33
N ASP A 91 -9.98 2.48 5.42
CA ASP A 91 -9.98 2.99 4.04
C ASP A 91 -11.29 3.73 3.80
N SER A 92 -11.24 5.06 3.88
CA SER A 92 -12.42 5.92 3.76
C SER A 92 -12.37 6.73 2.48
N ALA A 93 -13.54 6.91 1.85
CA ALA A 93 -13.66 7.78 0.69
C ALA A 93 -13.63 9.27 1.10
N ARG A 94 -12.93 10.09 0.30
CA ARG A 94 -12.86 11.54 0.46
C ARG A 94 -12.90 12.18 -0.92
N GLY A 95 -14.12 12.38 -1.47
CA GLY A 95 -14.26 12.88 -2.84
C GLY A 95 -13.65 11.89 -3.83
N ASP A 96 -12.70 12.34 -4.62
CA ASP A 96 -11.97 11.51 -5.60
C ASP A 96 -10.76 10.80 -4.98
N ALA A 97 -10.49 11.03 -3.70
CA ALA A 97 -9.38 10.44 -2.98
C ALA A 97 -9.85 9.40 -1.97
N ARG A 98 -8.90 8.58 -1.51
CA ARG A 98 -9.09 7.66 -0.38
C ARG A 98 -8.14 8.05 0.73
N GLU A 99 -8.64 7.97 1.97
CA GLU A 99 -7.84 8.15 3.18
C GLU A 99 -7.52 6.77 3.74
N LEU A 100 -6.24 6.43 3.82
CA LEU A 100 -5.78 5.14 4.34
C LEU A 100 -5.07 5.36 5.66
N THR A 101 -5.51 4.68 6.70
CA THR A 101 -4.90 4.76 8.03
C THR A 101 -4.50 3.37 8.49
N THR A 102 -3.24 3.21 8.84
CA THR A 102 -2.68 1.98 9.42
C THR A 102 -1.88 2.33 10.67
N PRO A 103 -1.45 1.34 11.46
CA PRO A 103 -0.55 1.63 12.59
C PRO A 103 0.76 2.29 12.18
N ALA A 104 1.18 2.15 10.93
CA ALA A 104 2.44 2.70 10.43
C ALA A 104 2.30 4.09 9.81
N GLY A 105 1.08 4.56 9.54
CA GLY A 105 0.92 5.88 8.95
C GLY A 105 -0.45 6.13 8.37
N HIS A 106 -0.60 7.34 7.84
CA HIS A 106 -1.83 7.81 7.22
C HIS A 106 -1.49 8.42 5.86
N TRP A 107 -2.29 8.08 4.84
CA TRP A 107 -2.08 8.57 3.48
C TRP A 107 -3.37 9.00 2.85
N ARG A 108 -3.26 10.00 2.00
CA ARG A 108 -4.32 10.38 1.07
C ARG A 108 -3.90 9.95 -0.32
N VAL A 109 -4.70 9.11 -0.97
CA VAL A 109 -4.34 8.45 -2.21
C VAL A 109 -5.35 8.79 -3.29
N LYS A 110 -4.85 9.18 -4.46
CA LYS A 110 -5.66 9.38 -5.66
C LYS A 110 -5.11 8.53 -6.80
N PRO A 111 -5.97 7.95 -7.65
CA PRO A 111 -5.49 7.41 -8.90
C PRO A 111 -4.86 8.51 -9.75
N LEU A 112 -3.80 8.16 -10.49
CA LEU A 112 -3.32 9.06 -11.52
C LEU A 112 -4.40 9.19 -12.60
N ALA A 113 -4.60 10.40 -13.08
CA ALA A 113 -5.55 10.61 -14.16
C ALA A 113 -5.12 9.80 -15.39
N PRO A 114 -6.07 9.17 -16.08
CA PRO A 114 -5.77 8.45 -17.31
C PRO A 114 -5.29 9.36 -18.42
#